data_681c594a3dc952e884bd69e9ab042b7c
#
_entry.id   681c594a3dc952e884bd69e9ab042b7c
#
_cell.length_a   1.000
_cell.length_b   1.000
_cell.length_c   1.000
_cell.angle_alpha   90.00
_cell.angle_beta   90.00
_cell.angle_gamma   90.00
#
_symmetry.space_group_name_H-M   'P 1'
#
loop_
_entity.id
_entity.type
_entity.pdbx_description
1 polymer ?
#
loop_
_entity_poly.entity_id
_entity_poly.type
_entity_poly.pdbx_seq_one_letter_code
_entity_poly.pdbx_strand_id
1 'polypeptide(L)'
;MAKSHWLINSKRTEVKRFIKNDKSVDGVFEYMFVDTGKILDILGKEPPVMTNTVSVDIDLAREIYERLLSQGWTKIEEVWIKKEN
;
A
#
# COMPACT_ATOMS: atom_id res chain seq x y z
N MET A 1 9.82 13.47 -2.01
CA MET A 1 9.29 12.42 -1.13
C MET A 1 8.24 11.60 -1.84
N ALA A 2 8.39 10.32 -1.79
CA ALA A 2 7.41 9.44 -2.38
C ALA A 2 6.16 9.41 -1.52
N LYS A 3 5.00 9.51 -2.17
CA LYS A 3 3.73 9.37 -1.47
C LYS A 3 3.33 7.91 -1.51
N SER A 4 2.85 7.42 -0.40
CA SER A 4 2.29 6.07 -0.34
C SER A 4 0.78 6.16 -0.14
N HIS A 5 0.09 5.20 -0.73
CA HIS A 5 -1.35 5.07 -0.60
C HIS A 5 -1.63 3.73 0.04
N TRP A 6 -2.39 3.74 1.11
CA TRP A 6 -2.68 2.54 1.86
C TRP A 6 -4.13 2.15 1.76
N LEU A 7 -4.39 0.88 1.57
CA LEU A 7 -5.72 0.30 1.64
C LEU A 7 -5.75 -0.76 2.72
N ILE A 8 -6.88 -0.87 3.41
CA ILE A 8 -7.09 -1.90 4.41
C ILE A 8 -8.35 -2.69 4.05
N ASN A 9 -8.32 -3.99 4.26
CA ASN A 9 -9.49 -4.82 3.97
C ASN A 9 -10.58 -4.61 5.03
N SER A 10 -11.78 -5.08 4.72
CA SER A 10 -12.95 -4.87 5.60
C SER A 10 -12.77 -5.53 6.97
N LYS A 11 -12.03 -6.61 7.03
CA LYS A 11 -11.76 -7.30 8.29
C LYS A 11 -10.63 -6.67 9.10
N ARG A 12 -9.94 -5.68 8.54
CA ARG A 12 -8.83 -4.99 9.16
C ARG A 12 -7.69 -5.93 9.54
N THR A 13 -7.44 -6.92 8.70
CA THR A 13 -6.39 -7.92 8.93
C THR A 13 -5.25 -7.81 7.94
N GLU A 14 -5.45 -7.11 6.83
CA GLU A 14 -4.47 -7.02 5.76
C GLU A 14 -4.45 -5.63 5.17
N VAL A 15 -3.27 -5.18 4.80
CA VAL A 15 -3.09 -3.88 4.13
C VAL A 15 -2.34 -4.05 2.82
N LYS A 16 -2.56 -3.12 1.92
CA LYS A 16 -1.77 -2.96 0.71
C LYS A 16 -1.23 -1.55 0.67
N ARG A 17 0.04 -1.42 0.35
CA ARG A 17 0.67 -0.11 0.19
C ARG A 17 1.11 0.05 -1.25
N PHE A 18 0.69 1.15 -1.86
CA PHE A 18 1.08 1.50 -3.23
C PHE A 18 2.06 2.66 -3.15
N ILE A 19 3.28 2.44 -3.59
CA ILE A 19 4.32 3.45 -3.51
C ILE A 19 5.04 3.54 -4.85
N LYS A 20 5.28 4.77 -5.30
CA LYS A 20 5.96 4.98 -6.58
C LYS A 20 7.40 4.50 -6.50
N ASN A 21 7.84 3.82 -7.55
CA ASN A 21 9.23 3.42 -7.66
C ASN A 21 10.05 4.59 -8.21
N ASP A 22 10.86 5.19 -7.36
CA ASP A 22 11.66 6.35 -7.73
C ASP A 22 12.73 6.05 -8.78
N LYS A 23 13.00 4.78 -9.02
CA LYS A 23 13.97 4.39 -10.02
C LYS A 23 13.37 4.16 -11.39
N SER A 24 12.08 4.44 -11.55
CA SER A 24 11.42 4.37 -12.86
C SER A 24 12.09 5.34 -13.83
N VAL A 25 12.28 4.88 -15.06
CA VAL A 25 12.84 5.74 -16.09
C VAL A 25 11.79 6.76 -16.51
N ASP A 26 12.17 8.02 -16.49
CA ASP A 26 11.25 9.11 -16.77
C ASP A 26 10.62 9.00 -18.15
N GLY A 27 9.31 9.18 -18.18
CA GLY A 27 8.56 9.40 -19.40
C GLY A 27 8.27 8.18 -20.24
N VAL A 28 8.88 7.04 -19.95
CA VAL A 28 8.68 5.84 -20.77
C VAL A 28 7.94 4.77 -20.00
N PHE A 29 8.45 4.42 -18.83
CA PHE A 29 7.84 3.40 -17.98
C PHE A 29 7.72 3.92 -16.57
N GLU A 30 6.54 3.80 -16.01
CA GLU A 30 6.32 4.12 -14.61
C GLU A 30 5.89 2.85 -13.90
N TYR A 31 6.55 2.59 -12.79
CA TYR A 31 6.29 1.41 -11.98
C TYR A 31 5.93 1.81 -10.58
N MET A 32 5.16 0.97 -9.93
CA MET A 32 4.83 1.13 -8.52
C MET A 32 5.14 -0.16 -7.79
N PHE A 33 5.55 -0.02 -6.55
CA PHE A 33 5.62 -1.16 -5.65
C PHE A 33 4.26 -1.33 -5.00
N VAL A 34 3.78 -2.56 -4.99
CA VAL A 34 2.58 -2.92 -4.25
C VAL A 34 3.02 -3.87 -3.14
N ASP A 35 2.99 -3.37 -1.92
CA ASP A 35 3.40 -4.12 -0.75
C ASP A 35 2.17 -4.69 -0.07
N THR A 36 2.28 -5.93 0.39
CA THR A 36 1.24 -6.57 1.17
C THR A 36 1.71 -6.71 2.60
N GLY A 37 0.86 -6.40 3.54
CA GLY A 37 1.18 -6.53 4.95
C GLY A 37 0.03 -7.12 5.73
N LYS A 38 0.35 -7.72 6.87
CA LYS A 38 -0.65 -8.29 7.77
C LYS A 38 -0.68 -7.53 9.08
N ILE A 39 -1.88 -7.26 9.55
CA ILE A 39 -2.08 -6.60 10.83
C ILE A 39 -2.18 -7.69 11.89
N LEU A 40 -1.18 -7.76 12.76
CA LEU A 40 -1.15 -8.74 13.83
C LEU A 40 -1.62 -8.18 15.17
N ASP A 41 -1.60 -6.86 15.29
CA ASP A 41 -2.04 -6.20 16.51
C ASP A 41 -3.51 -5.80 16.37
N ILE A 42 -4.35 -6.45 17.17
CA ILE A 42 -5.80 -6.20 17.15
C ILE A 42 -6.13 -4.73 17.41
N LEU A 43 -5.34 -4.07 18.23
CA LEU A 43 -5.58 -2.68 18.57
C LEU A 43 -5.09 -1.71 17.50
N GLY A 44 -4.36 -2.21 16.52
CA GLY A 44 -3.88 -1.39 15.42
C GLY A 44 -2.81 -0.38 15.80
N LYS A 45 -2.14 -0.58 16.91
CA LYS A 45 -1.11 0.35 17.39
C LYS A 45 0.25 0.08 16.78
N GLU A 46 0.51 -1.14 16.36
CA GLU A 46 1.77 -1.50 15.77
C GLU A 46 1.67 -1.52 14.25
N PRO A 47 2.76 -1.20 13.55
CA PRO A 47 2.75 -1.25 12.09
C PRO A 47 2.47 -2.66 11.59
N PRO A 48 1.84 -2.80 10.43
CA PRO A 48 1.65 -4.12 9.85
C PRO A 48 2.99 -4.76 9.50
N VAL A 49 3.02 -6.09 9.52
CA VAL A 49 4.19 -6.83 9.09
C VAL A 49 4.11 -6.98 7.58
N MET A 50 5.03 -6.35 6.86
CA MET A 50 5.04 -6.41 5.40
C MET A 50 5.61 -7.76 4.98
N THR A 51 4.85 -8.47 4.16
CA THR A 51 5.18 -9.85 3.81
C THR A 51 5.60 -10.04 2.37
N ASN A 52 5.22 -9.12 1.49
CA ASN A 52 5.49 -9.30 0.06
C ASN A 52 5.51 -7.95 -0.64
N THR A 53 6.35 -7.85 -1.66
CA THR A 53 6.42 -6.65 -2.50
C THR A 53 6.50 -7.10 -3.95
N VAL A 54 5.65 -6.53 -4.80
CA VAL A 54 5.73 -6.73 -6.24
C VAL A 54 5.86 -5.39 -6.93
N SER A 55 6.57 -5.39 -8.05
CA SER A 55 6.70 -4.20 -8.89
C SER A 55 5.78 -4.38 -10.09
N VAL A 56 4.89 -3.43 -10.31
CA VAL A 56 3.94 -3.48 -11.40
C VAL A 56 3.93 -2.14 -12.13
N ASP A 57 3.51 -2.14 -13.39
CA ASP A 57 3.39 -0.86 -14.09
C ASP A 57 2.21 -0.07 -13.50
N ILE A 58 2.20 1.22 -13.81
CA ILE A 58 1.25 2.13 -13.18
C ILE A 58 -0.21 1.80 -13.56
N ASP A 59 -0.42 1.30 -14.77
CA ASP A 59 -1.78 0.95 -15.20
C ASP A 59 -2.29 -0.26 -14.44
N LEU A 60 -1.43 -1.26 -14.26
CA LEU A 60 -1.79 -2.44 -13.49
C LEU A 60 -1.99 -2.08 -12.01
N ALA A 61 -1.14 -1.21 -11.47
CA ALA A 61 -1.31 -0.75 -10.09
C ALA A 61 -2.67 -0.09 -9.90
N ARG A 62 -3.09 0.72 -10.86
CA ARG A 62 -4.40 1.37 -10.80
C ARG A 62 -5.53 0.36 -10.84
N GLU A 63 -5.41 -0.65 -11.69
CA GLU A 63 -6.42 -1.71 -11.76
C GLU A 63 -6.52 -2.47 -10.44
N ILE A 64 -5.39 -2.80 -9.85
CA ILE A 64 -5.37 -3.49 -8.56
C ILE A 64 -6.04 -2.62 -7.50
N TYR A 65 -5.69 -1.36 -7.46
CA TYR A 65 -6.25 -0.41 -6.49
C TYR A 65 -7.78 -0.35 -6.60
N GLU A 66 -8.28 -0.18 -7.82
CA GLU A 66 -9.71 -0.07 -8.05
C GLU A 66 -10.44 -1.37 -7.74
N ARG A 67 -9.81 -2.51 -8.05
CA ARG A 67 -10.39 -3.81 -7.73
C ARG A 67 -10.53 -3.99 -6.22
N LEU A 68 -9.51 -3.60 -5.48
CA LEU A 68 -9.57 -3.71 -4.02
C LEU A 68 -10.68 -2.83 -3.45
N LEU A 69 -10.81 -1.61 -3.94
CA LEU A 69 -11.91 -0.74 -3.51
C LEU A 69 -13.26 -1.39 -3.78
N SER A 70 -13.43 -2.02 -4.94
CA SER A 70 -14.67 -2.69 -5.28
C SER A 70 -14.94 -3.91 -4.40
N GLN A 71 -13.91 -4.47 -3.80
CA GLN A 71 -14.01 -5.60 -2.90
C GLN A 71 -14.22 -5.20 -1.43
N GLY A 72 -14.36 -3.92 -1.18
CA GLY A 72 -14.63 -3.43 0.17
C GLY A 72 -13.43 -2.93 0.94
N TRP A 73 -12.27 -2.86 0.31
CA TRP A 73 -11.10 -2.24 0.93
C TRP A 73 -11.31 -0.74 1.01
N THR A 74 -10.77 -0.12 2.04
CA THR A 74 -10.92 1.31 2.23
C THR A 74 -9.55 1.98 2.35
N LYS A 75 -9.51 3.23 1.92
CA LYS A 75 -8.29 4.03 2.00
C LYS A 75 -8.06 4.44 3.45
N ILE A 76 -6.81 4.32 3.90
CA ILE A 76 -6.44 4.75 5.25
C ILE A 76 -5.17 5.57 5.20
N GLU A 77 -4.97 6.33 6.26
CA GLU A 77 -3.72 7.03 6.45
C GLU A 77 -2.78 6.16 7.27
N GLU A 78 -1.49 6.43 7.13
CA GLU A 78 -0.46 5.71 7.85
C GLU A 78 -0.44 6.13 9.31
N VAL A 79 -1.34 5.56 10.11
CA VAL A 79 -1.50 5.98 11.50
C VAL A 79 -0.49 5.36 12.45
N TRP A 80 0.20 4.33 11.99
CA TRP A 80 1.19 3.64 12.82
C TRP A 80 2.62 4.12 12.60
N ILE A 81 2.83 5.08 11.72
CA ILE A 81 4.15 5.69 11.59
C ILE A 81 4.39 6.52 12.83
N LYS A 82 5.44 6.19 13.55
CA LYS A 82 5.81 6.97 14.71
C LYS A 82 6.35 8.30 14.25
N LYS A 83 5.78 9.37 14.79
CA LYS A 83 6.36 10.68 14.59
C LYS A 83 7.58 10.77 15.46
N GLU A 84 8.71 11.08 14.85
CA GLU A 84 9.91 11.32 15.60
C GLU A 84 9.78 12.64 16.34
N ASN A 85 10.02 12.59 17.62
CA ASN A 85 9.95 13.78 18.44
C ASN A 85 11.32 14.39 18.59
#